data_9863e3a4f3dd096f07da68958406b934
#
_entry.id   9863e3a4f3dd096f07da68958406b934
#
_cell.length_a   1.000
_cell.length_b   1.000
_cell.length_c   1.000
_cell.angle_alpha   90.00
_cell.angle_beta   90.00
_cell.angle_gamma   90.00
#
_symmetry.space_group_name_H-M   'P 1'
#
loop_
_entity.id
_entity.type
_entity.pdbx_description
1 polymer ?
#
loop_
_entity_poly.entity_id
_entity_poly.type
_entity_poly.pdbx_seq_one_letter_code
_entity_poly.pdbx_strand_id
1 'polypeptide(L)'
;MATKDEVLEVLRTVEDPELGMDIVDLGLVYEVEVEDSTAKVTYSLTSMGCPAGPLIAQDIESAARQVEGVEDVELELTFDPPWTPDKMSDDAKFILGFG
;
A
#
# COMPACT_ATOMS: atom_id res chain seq x y z
N MET A 1 -8.18 -18.58 -7.08
CA MET A 1 -8.02 -18.20 -5.68
C MET A 1 -7.01 -17.06 -5.59
N ALA A 2 -7.35 -15.99 -4.86
CA ALA A 2 -6.47 -14.85 -4.74
C ALA A 2 -5.23 -15.17 -3.90
N THR A 3 -4.10 -14.60 -4.27
CA THR A 3 -2.86 -14.77 -3.53
C THR A 3 -2.35 -13.42 -3.04
N LYS A 4 -1.49 -13.48 -2.03
CA LYS A 4 -0.81 -12.30 -1.52
C LYS A 4 -0.07 -11.55 -2.63
N ASP A 5 0.61 -12.29 -3.51
CA ASP A 5 1.38 -11.67 -4.60
C ASP A 5 0.48 -10.95 -5.60
N GLU A 6 -0.71 -11.50 -5.88
CA GLU A 6 -1.66 -10.84 -6.77
C GLU A 6 -2.16 -9.54 -6.17
N VAL A 7 -2.43 -9.52 -4.87
CA VAL A 7 -2.86 -8.30 -4.19
C VAL A 7 -1.73 -7.27 -4.19
N LEU A 8 -0.50 -7.68 -3.89
CA LEU A 8 0.65 -6.76 -3.94
C LEU A 8 0.83 -6.15 -5.33
N GLU A 9 0.64 -6.96 -6.37
CA GLU A 9 0.81 -6.47 -7.74
C GLU A 9 -0.20 -5.38 -8.08
N VAL A 10 -1.48 -5.56 -7.70
CA VAL A 10 -2.47 -4.51 -7.99
C VAL A 10 -2.25 -3.27 -7.13
N LEU A 11 -1.66 -3.41 -5.94
CA LEU A 11 -1.35 -2.26 -5.10
C LEU A 11 -0.26 -1.37 -5.70
N ARG A 12 0.52 -1.88 -6.65
CA ARG A 12 1.48 -1.07 -7.38
C ARG A 12 0.82 -0.03 -8.28
N THR A 13 -0.49 -0.14 -8.48
CA THR A 13 -1.25 0.89 -9.22
C THR A 13 -1.75 2.02 -8.33
N VAL A 14 -1.60 1.88 -7.02
CA VAL A 14 -2.02 2.91 -6.06
C VAL A 14 -0.84 3.82 -5.78
N GLU A 15 -1.01 5.11 -6.05
CA GLU A 15 0.04 6.10 -5.86
C GLU A 15 -0.27 7.05 -4.72
N ASP A 16 0.79 7.48 -4.02
CA ASP A 16 0.69 8.59 -3.09
C ASP A 16 0.73 9.87 -3.91
N PRO A 17 -0.35 10.66 -3.95
CA PRO A 17 -0.41 11.84 -4.82
C PRO A 17 0.59 12.93 -4.41
N GLU A 18 1.07 12.92 -3.19
CA GLU A 18 2.06 13.90 -2.73
C GLU A 18 3.45 13.59 -3.26
N LEU A 19 3.77 12.31 -3.44
CA LEU A 19 5.09 11.87 -3.88
C LEU A 19 5.10 11.39 -5.33
N GLY A 20 3.94 11.09 -5.90
CA GLY A 20 3.84 10.64 -7.28
C GLY A 20 4.40 9.25 -7.53
N MET A 21 4.44 8.41 -6.51
CA MET A 21 5.01 7.08 -6.59
C MET A 21 4.10 6.06 -5.93
N ASP A 22 4.13 4.81 -6.39
CA ASP A 22 3.26 3.80 -5.85
C ASP A 22 3.62 3.44 -4.40
N ILE A 23 2.59 3.05 -3.65
CA ILE A 23 2.74 2.81 -2.21
C ILE A 23 3.61 1.59 -1.89
N VAL A 24 3.73 0.64 -2.81
CA VAL A 24 4.58 -0.53 -2.59
C VAL A 24 6.04 -0.13 -2.63
N ASP A 25 6.45 0.62 -3.65
CA ASP A 25 7.83 1.09 -3.74
C ASP A 25 8.19 2.10 -2.65
N LEU A 26 7.21 2.87 -2.18
CA LEU A 26 7.42 3.79 -1.06
C LEU A 26 7.59 3.07 0.28
N GLY A 27 7.26 1.77 0.33
CA GLY A 27 7.36 1.03 1.59
C GLY A 27 6.22 1.32 2.54
N LEU A 28 5.08 1.77 2.03
CA LEU A 28 3.90 2.06 2.85
C LEU A 28 3.06 0.82 3.12
N VAL A 29 3.20 -0.23 2.32
CA VAL A 29 2.49 -1.48 2.54
C VAL A 29 3.34 -2.36 3.46
N TYR A 30 2.87 -2.58 4.67
CA TYR A 30 3.62 -3.34 5.67
C TYR A 30 3.32 -4.83 5.62
N GLU A 31 2.07 -5.19 5.38
CA GLU A 31 1.69 -6.59 5.36
C GLU A 31 0.45 -6.78 4.48
N VAL A 32 0.43 -7.88 3.75
CA VAL A 32 -0.74 -8.30 2.98
C VAL A 32 -1.03 -9.73 3.33
N GLU A 33 -2.27 -10.02 3.71
CA GLU A 33 -2.72 -11.38 3.97
C GLU A 33 -3.97 -11.65 3.14
N VAL A 34 -4.08 -12.87 2.64
CA VAL A 34 -5.29 -13.31 1.96
C VAL A 34 -5.76 -14.57 2.67
N GLU A 35 -6.96 -14.51 3.22
CA GLU A 35 -7.58 -15.63 3.92
C GLU A 35 -8.98 -15.79 3.39
N ASP A 36 -9.30 -16.98 2.88
CA ASP A 36 -10.54 -17.24 2.18
C ASP A 36 -10.71 -16.25 1.04
N SER A 37 -11.73 -15.41 1.07
CA SER A 37 -11.99 -14.40 0.04
C SER A 37 -11.69 -12.98 0.56
N THR A 38 -11.02 -12.86 1.70
CA THR A 38 -10.73 -11.57 2.32
C THR A 38 -9.26 -11.21 2.15
N ALA A 39 -9.00 -10.03 1.60
CA ALA A 39 -7.66 -9.47 1.53
C ALA A 39 -7.50 -8.46 2.65
N LYS A 40 -6.49 -8.66 3.50
CA LYS A 40 -6.19 -7.74 4.58
C LYS A 40 -4.90 -7.02 4.27
N VAL A 41 -4.93 -5.69 4.26
CA VAL A 41 -3.77 -4.86 3.95
C VAL A 41 -3.45 -3.99 5.16
N THR A 42 -2.24 -4.14 5.67
CA THR A 42 -1.71 -3.28 6.73
C THR A 42 -0.76 -2.29 6.07
N TYR A 43 -1.02 -1.02 6.27
CA TYR A 43 -0.28 0.04 5.59
C TYR A 43 -0.04 1.22 6.51
N SER A 44 0.86 2.10 6.09
CA SER A 44 1.13 3.33 6.81
C SER A 44 1.07 4.51 5.85
N LEU A 45 1.27 5.70 6.37
CA LEU A 45 1.34 6.94 5.60
C LEU A 45 2.69 7.60 5.88
N THR A 46 3.11 8.49 4.98
CA THR A 46 4.40 9.17 5.15
C THR A 46 4.38 10.16 6.32
N SER A 47 3.19 10.61 6.72
CA SER A 47 3.03 11.43 7.91
C SER A 47 1.65 11.21 8.51
N MET A 48 1.52 11.45 9.80
CA MET A 48 0.24 11.28 10.51
C MET A 48 -0.81 12.27 10.06
N GLY A 49 -0.40 13.42 9.54
CA GLY A 49 -1.30 14.45 9.05
C GLY A 49 -1.53 14.43 7.55
N CYS A 50 -1.24 13.33 6.88
CA CYS A 50 -1.35 13.26 5.43
C CYS A 50 -2.79 13.48 4.96
N PRO A 51 -3.07 14.55 4.20
CA PRO A 51 -4.43 14.82 3.75
C PRO A 51 -4.90 13.83 2.68
N ALA A 52 -3.99 13.09 2.08
CA ALA A 52 -4.31 12.08 1.08
C ALA A 52 -4.65 10.71 1.70
N GLY A 53 -4.57 10.58 3.02
CA GLY A 53 -4.82 9.31 3.69
C GLY A 53 -6.12 8.64 3.30
N PRO A 54 -7.27 9.31 3.39
CA PRO A 54 -8.55 8.72 2.99
C PRO A 54 -8.59 8.30 1.52
N LEU A 55 -7.97 9.07 0.64
CA LEU A 55 -7.89 8.74 -0.78
C LEU A 55 -7.05 7.48 -1.01
N ILE A 56 -5.93 7.39 -0.33
CA ILE A 56 -5.06 6.22 -0.43
C ILE A 56 -5.80 4.97 0.05
N ALA A 57 -6.51 5.08 1.18
CA ALA A 57 -7.29 3.95 1.71
C ALA A 57 -8.34 3.49 0.71
N GLN A 58 -9.06 4.43 0.11
CA GLN A 58 -10.07 4.12 -0.90
C GLN A 58 -9.47 3.45 -2.12
N ASP A 59 -8.32 3.94 -2.57
CA ASP A 59 -7.64 3.38 -3.74
C ASP A 59 -7.11 1.98 -3.45
N ILE A 60 -6.60 1.73 -2.24
CA ILE A 60 -6.17 0.38 -1.84
C ILE A 60 -7.34 -0.58 -1.89
N GLU A 61 -8.47 -0.18 -1.33
CA GLU A 61 -9.66 -1.03 -1.33
C GLU A 61 -10.12 -1.33 -2.74
N SER A 62 -10.20 -0.32 -3.58
CA SER A 62 -10.63 -0.49 -4.97
C SER A 62 -9.70 -1.41 -5.75
N ALA A 63 -8.39 -1.24 -5.58
CA ALA A 63 -7.41 -2.06 -6.27
C ALA A 63 -7.49 -3.52 -5.81
N ALA A 64 -7.55 -3.75 -4.50
CA ALA A 64 -7.60 -5.10 -3.96
C ALA A 64 -8.86 -5.85 -4.39
N ARG A 65 -9.99 -5.14 -4.50
CA ARG A 65 -11.25 -5.76 -4.94
C ARG A 65 -11.21 -6.18 -6.40
N GLN A 66 -10.28 -5.69 -7.20
CA GLN A 66 -10.14 -6.08 -8.59
C GLN A 66 -9.46 -7.43 -8.76
N VAL A 67 -8.83 -7.95 -7.71
CA VAL A 67 -8.20 -9.26 -7.77
C VAL A 67 -9.29 -10.33 -7.76
N GLU A 68 -9.24 -11.23 -8.74
CA GLU A 68 -10.20 -12.32 -8.82
C GLU A 68 -10.10 -13.20 -7.59
N GLY A 69 -11.23 -13.46 -6.96
CA GLY A 69 -11.30 -14.24 -5.74
C GLY A 69 -11.37 -13.41 -4.46
N VAL A 70 -11.16 -12.09 -4.55
CA VAL A 70 -11.29 -11.19 -3.39
C VAL A 70 -12.71 -10.66 -3.34
N GLU A 71 -13.44 -10.97 -2.28
CA GLU A 71 -14.79 -10.48 -2.06
C GLU A 71 -14.84 -9.38 -1.03
N ASP A 72 -13.95 -9.44 -0.02
CA ASP A 72 -13.88 -8.45 1.05
C ASP A 72 -12.47 -7.93 1.20
N VAL A 73 -12.35 -6.67 1.60
CA VAL A 73 -11.06 -6.04 1.86
C VAL A 73 -11.10 -5.44 3.25
N GLU A 74 -10.10 -5.77 4.05
CA GLU A 74 -9.90 -5.16 5.36
C GLU A 74 -8.64 -4.30 5.31
N LEU A 75 -8.73 -3.07 5.78
CA LEU A 75 -7.62 -2.14 5.81
C LEU A 75 -7.24 -1.85 7.25
N GLU A 76 -5.95 -1.87 7.54
CA GLU A 76 -5.44 -1.50 8.85
C GLU A 76 -4.36 -0.44 8.66
N LEU A 77 -4.61 0.76 9.16
CA LEU A 77 -3.63 1.84 9.14
C LEU A 77 -2.82 1.76 10.44
N THR A 78 -1.51 1.76 10.31
CA THR A 78 -0.63 1.73 11.48
C THR A 78 0.52 2.72 11.30
N PHE A 79 0.97 3.29 12.40
CA PHE A 79 2.17 4.11 12.44
C PHE A 79 3.26 3.45 13.29
N ASP A 80 3.13 2.16 13.55
CA ASP A 80 4.10 1.41 14.33
C ASP A 80 4.52 0.15 13.54
N PRO A 81 5.75 0.09 13.04
CA PRO A 81 6.79 1.12 13.16
C PRO A 81 6.48 2.33 12.27
N PRO A 82 6.98 3.53 12.63
CA PRO A 82 6.75 4.69 11.80
C PRO A 82 7.46 4.55 10.46
N TRP A 83 6.83 5.08 9.42
CA TRP A 83 7.43 5.05 8.09
C TRP A 83 8.64 6.01 8.04
N THR A 84 9.70 5.57 7.36
CA THR A 84 10.88 6.38 7.10
C THR A 84 11.30 6.15 5.64
N PRO A 85 12.10 7.07 5.06
CA PRO A 85 12.60 6.88 3.69
C PRO A 85 13.41 5.60 3.50
N ASP A 86 13.96 5.04 4.57
CA ASP A 86 14.70 3.77 4.50
C ASP A 86 13.82 2.59 4.08
N LYS A 87 12.51 2.73 4.22
CA LYS A 87 11.57 1.68 3.81
C LYS A 87 11.30 1.66 2.33
N MET A 88 11.72 2.69 1.61
CA MET A 88 11.54 2.77 0.16
C MET A 88 12.40 1.72 -0.55
N SER A 89 11.92 1.27 -1.74
CA SER A 89 12.76 0.48 -2.62
C SER A 89 13.96 1.30 -3.09
N ASP A 90 14.99 0.63 -3.59
CA ASP A 90 16.17 1.33 -4.09
C ASP A 90 15.81 2.25 -5.26
N ASP A 91 14.91 1.79 -6.14
CA ASP A 91 14.44 2.59 -7.26
C ASP A 91 13.73 3.86 -6.79
N ALA A 92 12.87 3.73 -5.77
CA ALA A 92 12.16 4.87 -5.22
C ALA A 92 13.11 5.88 -4.59
N LYS A 93 14.10 5.40 -3.85
CA LYS A 93 15.11 6.27 -3.25
C LYS A 93 15.86 7.06 -4.31
N PHE A 94 16.22 6.39 -5.40
CA PHE A 94 16.95 7.02 -6.49
C PHE A 94 16.10 8.10 -7.18
N ILE A 95 14.87 7.76 -7.52
CA ILE A 95 13.95 8.68 -8.22
C ILE A 95 13.65 9.91 -7.37
N LEU A 96 13.44 9.73 -6.06
CA LEU A 96 13.07 10.81 -5.16
C LEU A 96 14.28 11.52 -4.55
N GLY A 97 15.49 11.07 -4.84
CA GLY A 97 16.71 11.74 -4.39
C GLY A 97 17.18 11.39 -3.00
N PHE A 98 16.76 10.26 -2.45
CA PHE A 98 17.20 9.80 -1.13
C PHE A 98 18.37 8.82 -1.17
N GLY A 99 18.76 8.40 -2.36
CA GLY A 99 19.78 7.37 -2.54
C GLY A 99 21.20 7.88 -2.66
#